data_56306f616918b3b7dafb5dd1ae872283
#
_entry.id   56306f616918b3b7dafb5dd1ae872283
#
_cell.length_a   1.000
_cell.length_b   1.000
_cell.length_c   1.000
_cell.angle_alpha   90.00
_cell.angle_beta   90.00
_cell.angle_gamma   90.00
#
_symmetry.space_group_name_H-M   'P 1'
#
loop_
_entity.id
_entity.type
_entity.pdbx_description
1 polymer ?
#
loop_
_entity_poly.entity_id
_entity_poly.type
_entity_poly.pdbx_seq_one_letter_code
_entity_poly.pdbx_strand_id
1 'polypeptide(L)'
;MKQLLGILLCMMLALPQQSFAQQHSTTSKKTREMKMYGRVVDSFTNLAIIDSKITLMTLDSTVVDTCSTQAWNKNAVHPEAYFFMTPKVSEGKYIIKVENPKYETTYYNQEISFKTRATMIDLKDLTLKRKRMEDVEHNLGEVVVKSTKIKMVNKGDTIVFNAEAFNLPEGSMLDALIRQLPGATMNSNGEIFINGRKLDYLTLNGKDFFKGNNKQLIENLPNYTVKDLKVFEKSTEKSQAMGIDVEKKDYVMDIQLKKQYEKNFIGNADIAGGTNSRYALKLFGLYFTPRIQVSTFANINNVNEDRKPGEKGDWDPTKLPKGQVTRKTIGLNLANSNEKNTVNNSLSTSVSWLSTHNITHTAAESFLGTANNNFTRRINNSTTKNTIYELNDMFRVNKSYQLMAMLWLNYNKFDNFSTDKSAVFQTDPKSLGSTEAILDSAFTVPLQRLSTYKSVNRQLSQSL
;
A
#
# COMPACT_ATOMS: atom_id res chain seq x y z
N MET A 1 21.52 23.81 3.66
CA MET A 1 20.26 23.05 3.70
C MET A 1 19.06 23.74 3.02
N LYS A 2 18.88 25.06 3.07
CA LYS A 2 17.78 25.76 2.36
C LYS A 2 17.88 25.75 0.83
N GLN A 3 19.08 25.66 0.27
CA GLN A 3 19.30 25.63 -1.19
C GLN A 3 19.07 24.24 -1.83
N LEU A 4 19.29 23.15 -1.09
CA LEU A 4 19.05 21.79 -1.62
C LEU A 4 17.56 21.46 -1.71
N LEU A 5 16.75 22.00 -0.81
CA LEU A 5 15.30 21.77 -0.80
C LEU A 5 14.61 22.50 -1.98
N GLY A 6 15.15 23.64 -2.39
CA GLY A 6 14.67 24.41 -3.56
C GLY A 6 14.91 23.71 -4.89
N ILE A 7 16.02 23.00 -5.02
CA ILE A 7 16.39 22.28 -6.24
C ILE A 7 15.54 21.03 -6.42
N LEU A 8 15.19 20.34 -5.33
CA LEU A 8 14.32 19.15 -5.40
C LEU A 8 12.86 19.50 -5.74
N LEU A 9 12.37 20.65 -5.28
CA LEU A 9 11.02 21.13 -5.58
C LEU A 9 10.90 21.67 -7.01
N CYS A 10 11.95 22.29 -7.54
CA CYS A 10 11.98 22.78 -8.94
C CYS A 10 12.10 21.64 -9.97
N MET A 11 12.71 20.50 -9.64
CA MET A 11 12.78 19.36 -10.56
C MET A 11 11.44 18.62 -10.74
N MET A 12 10.48 18.77 -9.83
CA MET A 12 9.16 18.18 -10.00
C MET A 12 8.18 19.03 -10.83
N LEU A 13 8.52 20.27 -11.16
CA LEU A 13 7.64 21.17 -11.91
C LEU A 13 8.05 21.43 -13.38
N ALA A 14 9.11 20.80 -13.86
CA ALA A 14 9.57 20.94 -15.24
C ALA A 14 9.32 19.67 -16.06
N LEU A 15 8.07 19.28 -16.22
CA LEU A 15 7.66 18.40 -17.32
C LEU A 15 7.21 19.32 -18.47
N PRO A 16 7.81 19.24 -19.69
CA PRO A 16 7.30 20.00 -20.82
C PRO A 16 5.93 19.46 -21.21
N GLN A 17 4.90 20.27 -21.02
CA GLN A 17 3.62 20.08 -21.68
C GLN A 17 3.84 20.28 -23.18
N GLN A 18 4.09 19.22 -23.91
CA GLN A 18 3.96 19.23 -25.37
C GLN A 18 2.46 19.21 -25.68
N SER A 19 1.89 20.39 -25.82
CA SER A 19 0.60 20.56 -26.49
C SER A 19 0.79 20.31 -27.97
N PHE A 20 0.49 19.07 -28.40
CA PHE A 20 0.22 18.80 -29.80
C PHE A 20 -1.12 19.42 -30.18
N ALA A 21 -1.11 20.67 -30.61
CA ALA A 21 -2.19 21.24 -31.38
C ALA A 21 -2.11 20.64 -32.80
N GLN A 22 -2.72 19.49 -33.01
CA GLN A 22 -3.09 19.06 -34.35
C GLN A 22 -4.25 19.94 -34.80
N GLN A 23 -3.94 20.94 -35.62
CA GLN A 23 -4.93 21.59 -36.49
C GLN A 23 -5.48 20.55 -37.47
N HIS A 24 -6.55 19.85 -37.08
CA HIS A 24 -7.40 19.20 -38.04
C HIS A 24 -8.24 20.30 -38.72
N SER A 25 -7.93 20.58 -39.97
CA SER A 25 -8.83 21.25 -40.90
C SER A 25 -10.08 20.38 -41.03
N THR A 26 -11.08 20.63 -40.22
CA THR A 26 -12.41 20.03 -40.40
C THR A 26 -13.07 20.67 -41.60
N THR A 27 -12.85 20.08 -42.77
CA THR A 27 -13.81 20.18 -43.86
C THR A 27 -15.09 19.57 -43.32
N SER A 28 -16.08 20.37 -43.01
CA SER A 28 -17.41 19.96 -42.58
C SER A 28 -18.01 19.03 -43.64
N LYS A 29 -17.89 17.73 -43.45
CA LYS A 29 -18.56 16.74 -44.31
C LYS A 29 -20.04 16.95 -44.15
N LYS A 30 -20.73 17.18 -45.27
CA LYS A 30 -22.19 17.36 -45.31
C LYS A 30 -22.86 16.13 -44.73
N THR A 31 -23.50 16.25 -43.57
CA THR A 31 -24.23 15.15 -42.92
C THR A 31 -25.72 15.24 -43.26
N ARG A 32 -26.35 14.08 -43.39
CA ARG A 32 -27.77 13.92 -43.65
C ARG A 32 -28.39 12.90 -42.74
N GLU A 33 -29.58 13.11 -42.29
CA GLU A 33 -30.39 12.13 -41.58
C GLU A 33 -30.94 11.10 -42.58
N MET A 34 -30.64 9.83 -42.37
CA MET A 34 -31.05 8.72 -43.26
C MET A 34 -31.88 7.75 -42.44
N LYS A 35 -32.97 7.28 -43.01
CA LYS A 35 -33.80 6.22 -42.43
C LYS A 35 -33.31 4.87 -42.97
N MET A 36 -32.92 3.98 -42.05
CA MET A 36 -32.45 2.64 -42.38
C MET A 36 -33.36 1.61 -41.73
N TYR A 37 -33.74 0.60 -42.47
CA TYR A 37 -34.61 -0.47 -41.97
C TYR A 37 -34.23 -1.78 -42.63
N GLY A 38 -34.63 -2.89 -42.01
CA GLY A 38 -34.40 -4.24 -42.53
C GLY A 38 -34.89 -5.30 -41.54
N ARG A 39 -34.65 -6.54 -41.88
CA ARG A 39 -34.97 -7.70 -41.02
C ARG A 39 -33.67 -8.41 -40.62
N VAL A 40 -33.69 -9.04 -39.46
CA VAL A 40 -32.64 -10.00 -39.10
C VAL A 40 -33.24 -11.39 -39.11
N VAL A 41 -32.64 -12.30 -39.89
CA VAL A 41 -33.16 -13.64 -40.10
C VAL A 41 -32.10 -14.72 -39.82
N ASP A 42 -32.56 -15.89 -39.40
CA ASP A 42 -31.73 -17.07 -39.24
C ASP A 42 -31.30 -17.61 -40.61
N SER A 43 -30.00 -17.80 -40.81
CA SER A 43 -29.42 -18.20 -42.12
C SER A 43 -29.88 -19.57 -42.64
N PHE A 44 -30.43 -20.44 -41.77
CA PHE A 44 -30.89 -21.78 -42.13
C PHE A 44 -32.41 -21.84 -42.28
N THR A 45 -33.15 -21.28 -41.30
CA THR A 45 -34.61 -21.37 -41.27
C THR A 45 -35.31 -20.20 -41.95
N ASN A 46 -34.59 -19.14 -42.25
CA ASN A 46 -35.09 -17.86 -42.77
C ASN A 46 -36.17 -17.18 -41.88
N LEU A 47 -36.28 -17.63 -40.61
CA LEU A 47 -37.20 -17.06 -39.64
C LEU A 47 -36.59 -15.78 -39.05
N ALA A 48 -37.45 -14.83 -38.71
CA ALA A 48 -37.01 -13.57 -38.11
C ALA A 48 -36.49 -13.78 -36.71
N ILE A 49 -35.44 -13.06 -36.36
CA ILE A 49 -34.79 -13.08 -35.04
C ILE A 49 -35.16 -11.77 -34.31
N ILE A 50 -35.83 -11.94 -33.18
CA ILE A 50 -36.24 -10.85 -32.29
C ILE A 50 -35.09 -10.51 -31.34
N ASP A 51 -35.09 -9.29 -30.76
CA ASP A 51 -34.09 -8.82 -29.75
C ASP A 51 -32.63 -8.87 -30.24
N SER A 52 -32.43 -8.82 -31.58
CA SER A 52 -31.08 -8.64 -32.13
C SER A 52 -30.68 -7.18 -32.07
N LYS A 53 -29.49 -6.89 -31.55
CA LYS A 53 -28.92 -5.53 -31.49
C LYS A 53 -28.21 -5.22 -32.82
N ILE A 54 -28.58 -4.12 -33.44
CA ILE A 54 -27.98 -3.61 -34.65
C ILE A 54 -27.24 -2.34 -34.35
N THR A 55 -25.94 -2.26 -34.65
CA THR A 55 -25.11 -1.10 -34.42
C THR A 55 -24.48 -0.65 -35.73
N LEU A 56 -24.76 0.60 -36.11
CA LEU A 56 -24.10 1.27 -37.22
C LEU A 56 -22.83 1.94 -36.73
N MET A 57 -21.69 1.65 -37.33
CA MET A 57 -20.40 2.23 -36.97
C MET A 57 -19.59 2.65 -38.19
N THR A 58 -18.67 3.54 -38.02
CA THR A 58 -17.68 3.95 -38.99
C THR A 58 -16.59 2.88 -39.12
N LEU A 59 -15.70 2.99 -40.11
CA LEU A 59 -14.61 2.01 -40.35
C LEU A 59 -13.59 1.99 -39.16
N ASP A 60 -13.52 3.03 -38.39
CA ASP A 60 -12.70 3.14 -37.19
C ASP A 60 -13.42 2.64 -35.92
N SER A 61 -14.55 1.94 -36.10
CA SER A 61 -15.37 1.37 -35.02
C SER A 61 -16.09 2.37 -34.11
N THR A 62 -16.19 3.64 -34.54
CA THR A 62 -16.98 4.65 -33.79
C THR A 62 -18.46 4.38 -34.04
N VAL A 63 -19.22 4.21 -32.95
CA VAL A 63 -20.68 3.96 -33.00
C VAL A 63 -21.40 5.23 -33.44
N VAL A 64 -22.23 5.11 -34.47
CA VAL A 64 -23.06 6.20 -35.03
C VAL A 64 -24.49 6.12 -34.51
N ASP A 65 -25.08 4.93 -34.52
CA ASP A 65 -26.44 4.67 -34.04
C ASP A 65 -26.61 3.22 -33.64
N THR A 66 -27.59 2.93 -32.78
CA THR A 66 -27.89 1.56 -32.31
C THR A 66 -29.41 1.38 -32.17
N CYS A 67 -29.92 0.25 -32.64
CA CYS A 67 -31.31 -0.15 -32.43
C CYS A 67 -31.41 -1.67 -32.19
N SER A 68 -32.61 -2.16 -31.91
CA SER A 68 -32.90 -3.60 -31.77
C SER A 68 -34.08 -4.01 -32.61
N THR A 69 -34.09 -5.29 -33.08
CA THR A 69 -35.22 -5.83 -33.79
C THR A 69 -36.44 -5.96 -32.88
N GLN A 70 -37.59 -5.54 -33.37
CA GLN A 70 -38.87 -5.63 -32.69
C GLN A 70 -39.83 -6.52 -33.47
N ALA A 71 -40.62 -7.31 -32.73
CA ALA A 71 -41.66 -8.13 -33.35
C ALA A 71 -42.80 -7.26 -33.91
N TRP A 72 -43.11 -7.45 -35.17
CA TRP A 72 -44.24 -6.82 -35.84
C TRP A 72 -45.44 -7.72 -35.66
N ASN A 73 -46.06 -8.25 -35.21
CA ASN A 73 -47.17 -9.14 -34.91
C ASN A 73 -46.80 -10.21 -33.90
N LYS A 74 -46.83 -9.83 -32.65
CA LYS A 74 -46.44 -10.70 -31.51
C LYS A 74 -47.30 -11.95 -31.33
N ASN A 75 -48.51 -11.98 -31.95
CA ASN A 75 -49.45 -13.06 -31.81
C ASN A 75 -49.39 -14.07 -33.00
N ALA A 76 -48.49 -13.85 -33.96
CA ALA A 76 -48.33 -14.80 -35.08
C ALA A 76 -47.47 -16.00 -34.66
N VAL A 77 -47.74 -17.17 -35.25
CA VAL A 77 -46.93 -18.37 -35.05
C VAL A 77 -45.45 -18.17 -35.39
N HIS A 78 -45.21 -17.31 -36.36
CA HIS A 78 -43.91 -16.84 -36.78
C HIS A 78 -43.93 -15.30 -36.84
N PRO A 79 -43.58 -14.60 -35.78
CA PRO A 79 -43.57 -13.14 -35.79
C PRO A 79 -42.46 -12.63 -36.73
N GLU A 80 -42.81 -11.65 -37.54
CA GLU A 80 -41.81 -10.90 -38.31
C GLU A 80 -41.10 -9.90 -37.39
N ALA A 81 -39.79 -9.72 -37.52
CA ALA A 81 -39.01 -8.80 -36.73
C ALA A 81 -38.27 -7.83 -37.63
N TYR A 82 -38.53 -6.56 -37.42
CA TYR A 82 -37.90 -5.46 -38.14
C TYR A 82 -37.09 -4.59 -37.20
N PHE A 83 -36.06 -3.94 -37.73
CA PHE A 83 -35.40 -2.85 -37.08
C PHE A 83 -35.53 -1.57 -37.91
N PHE A 84 -35.47 -0.44 -37.22
CA PHE A 84 -35.53 0.86 -37.81
C PHE A 84 -34.59 1.80 -37.04
N MET A 85 -33.74 2.56 -37.79
CA MET A 85 -32.83 3.56 -37.21
C MET A 85 -32.82 4.83 -38.10
N THR A 86 -32.48 5.95 -37.46
CA THR A 86 -32.42 7.26 -38.16
C THR A 86 -31.10 7.98 -37.89
N PRO A 87 -29.97 7.36 -38.28
CA PRO A 87 -28.67 7.95 -38.02
C PRO A 87 -28.41 9.21 -38.81
N LYS A 88 -27.67 10.14 -38.25
CA LYS A 88 -27.10 11.28 -38.92
C LYS A 88 -25.73 10.93 -39.47
N VAL A 89 -25.64 10.71 -40.79
CA VAL A 89 -24.49 10.18 -41.48
C VAL A 89 -23.92 11.10 -42.54
N SER A 90 -22.66 10.95 -42.88
CA SER A 90 -22.00 11.53 -44.07
C SER A 90 -21.88 10.52 -45.19
N GLU A 91 -21.60 10.95 -46.42
CA GLU A 91 -21.22 9.99 -47.49
C GLU A 91 -19.97 9.20 -47.08
N GLY A 92 -20.01 7.89 -47.30
CA GLY A 92 -18.89 7.02 -46.97
C GLY A 92 -19.28 5.58 -46.72
N LYS A 93 -18.31 4.79 -46.30
CA LYS A 93 -18.49 3.38 -45.94
C LYS A 93 -18.71 3.24 -44.47
N TYR A 94 -19.65 2.41 -44.08
CA TYR A 94 -20.05 2.08 -42.74
C TYR A 94 -20.07 0.58 -42.51
N ILE A 95 -19.99 0.17 -41.28
CA ILE A 95 -20.13 -1.24 -40.87
C ILE A 95 -21.41 -1.35 -40.05
N ILE A 96 -22.24 -2.33 -40.38
CA ILE A 96 -23.39 -2.72 -39.58
C ILE A 96 -23.02 -3.97 -38.84
N LYS A 97 -22.96 -3.89 -37.53
CA LYS A 97 -22.74 -5.01 -36.61
C LYS A 97 -24.09 -5.51 -36.14
N VAL A 98 -24.32 -6.81 -36.25
CA VAL A 98 -25.53 -7.46 -35.75
C VAL A 98 -25.16 -8.49 -34.69
N GLU A 99 -25.76 -8.35 -33.51
CA GLU A 99 -25.48 -9.18 -32.34
C GLU A 99 -26.75 -9.78 -31.78
N ASN A 100 -26.69 -11.05 -31.45
CA ASN A 100 -27.75 -11.77 -30.72
C ASN A 100 -27.09 -12.86 -29.85
N PRO A 101 -27.55 -13.09 -28.60
CA PRO A 101 -26.91 -14.06 -27.70
C PRO A 101 -26.80 -15.49 -28.27
N LYS A 102 -27.75 -15.91 -29.10
CA LYS A 102 -27.85 -17.27 -29.65
C LYS A 102 -27.18 -17.42 -31.00
N TYR A 103 -26.67 -16.34 -31.60
CA TYR A 103 -26.14 -16.30 -32.96
C TYR A 103 -24.70 -15.73 -32.97
N GLU A 104 -23.95 -16.08 -34.03
CA GLU A 104 -22.63 -15.51 -34.27
C GLU A 104 -22.76 -14.03 -34.63
N THR A 105 -21.92 -13.17 -34.06
CA THR A 105 -21.87 -11.76 -34.40
C THR A 105 -21.45 -11.60 -35.85
N THR A 106 -22.24 -10.90 -36.65
CA THR A 106 -21.97 -10.73 -38.09
C THR A 106 -21.84 -9.25 -38.43
N TYR A 107 -20.97 -8.94 -39.37
CA TYR A 107 -20.66 -7.60 -39.84
C TYR A 107 -21.02 -7.46 -41.31
N TYR A 108 -21.71 -6.38 -41.66
CA TYR A 108 -22.09 -6.07 -43.03
C TYR A 108 -21.53 -4.70 -43.41
N ASN A 109 -20.99 -4.61 -44.62
CA ASN A 109 -20.51 -3.33 -45.16
C ASN A 109 -21.66 -2.60 -45.83
N GLN A 110 -21.87 -1.33 -45.49
CA GLN A 110 -22.87 -0.46 -46.11
C GLN A 110 -22.19 0.79 -46.64
N GLU A 111 -22.42 1.07 -47.92
CA GLU A 111 -21.99 2.34 -48.54
C GLU A 111 -23.17 3.31 -48.59
N ILE A 112 -22.95 4.54 -48.14
CA ILE A 112 -23.93 5.60 -48.13
C ILE A 112 -23.47 6.69 -49.09
N SER A 113 -24.32 6.97 -50.09
CA SER A 113 -24.09 8.04 -51.07
C SER A 113 -25.30 8.93 -51.19
N PHE A 114 -25.08 10.22 -51.32
CA PHE A 114 -26.11 11.24 -51.43
C PHE A 114 -26.42 11.61 -52.90
N LYS A 115 -25.94 10.76 -53.86
CA LYS A 115 -26.21 10.97 -55.31
C LYS A 115 -27.67 10.89 -55.66
N THR A 116 -28.46 10.17 -54.87
CA THR A 116 -29.93 10.10 -55.02
C THR A 116 -30.60 10.93 -53.92
N ARG A 117 -31.83 11.44 -54.23
CA ARG A 117 -32.67 12.14 -53.23
C ARG A 117 -33.30 11.19 -52.21
N ALA A 118 -33.02 9.88 -52.28
CA ALA A 118 -33.56 8.89 -51.37
C ALA A 118 -33.08 9.18 -49.94
N THR A 119 -34.00 9.22 -49.00
CA THR A 119 -33.77 9.40 -47.56
C THR A 119 -33.93 8.08 -46.80
N MET A 120 -34.26 7.00 -47.52
CA MET A 120 -34.48 5.67 -46.94
C MET A 120 -33.54 4.67 -47.59
N ILE A 121 -32.95 3.78 -46.78
CA ILE A 121 -32.09 2.67 -47.21
C ILE A 121 -32.71 1.39 -46.68
N ASP A 122 -33.06 0.50 -47.60
CA ASP A 122 -33.47 -0.87 -47.28
C ASP A 122 -32.22 -1.75 -47.21
N LEU A 123 -31.90 -2.22 -46.01
CA LEU A 123 -30.77 -3.10 -45.74
C LEU A 123 -31.08 -4.57 -46.06
N LYS A 124 -32.29 -4.86 -46.54
CA LYS A 124 -32.80 -6.21 -46.82
C LYS A 124 -32.72 -7.11 -45.58
N ASP A 125 -32.51 -8.40 -45.84
CA ASP A 125 -32.39 -9.41 -44.78
C ASP A 125 -30.92 -9.55 -44.34
N LEU A 126 -30.65 -9.24 -43.09
CA LEU A 126 -29.36 -9.49 -42.45
C LEU A 126 -29.40 -10.88 -41.83
N THR A 127 -28.61 -11.79 -42.37
CA THR A 127 -28.63 -13.21 -41.97
C THR A 127 -27.67 -13.48 -40.83
N LEU A 128 -28.11 -14.15 -39.78
CA LEU A 128 -27.25 -14.60 -38.68
C LEU A 128 -27.18 -16.13 -38.66
N LYS A 129 -25.98 -16.65 -38.38
CA LYS A 129 -25.73 -18.07 -38.23
C LYS A 129 -25.80 -18.43 -36.73
N ARG A 130 -26.50 -19.52 -36.40
CA ARG A 130 -26.56 -20.00 -35.02
C ARG A 130 -25.18 -20.40 -34.51
N LYS A 131 -24.86 -20.04 -33.28
CA LYS A 131 -23.69 -20.58 -32.61
C LYS A 131 -23.84 -22.10 -32.49
N ARG A 132 -22.77 -22.86 -32.70
CA ARG A 132 -22.75 -24.30 -32.44
C ARG A 132 -22.98 -24.49 -30.94
N MET A 133 -23.58 -25.63 -30.54
CA MET A 133 -23.80 -25.91 -29.10
C MET A 133 -22.51 -25.92 -28.29
N GLU A 134 -21.37 -26.12 -28.89
CA GLU A 134 -20.04 -26.05 -28.28
C GLU A 134 -19.57 -24.61 -28.06
N ASP A 135 -20.09 -23.63 -28.84
CA ASP A 135 -19.74 -22.21 -28.76
C ASP A 135 -20.77 -21.39 -27.93
N VAL A 136 -21.86 -22.01 -27.50
CA VAL A 136 -22.76 -21.39 -26.52
C VAL A 136 -22.07 -21.51 -25.18
N GLU A 137 -21.27 -20.48 -24.83
CA GLU A 137 -21.03 -20.23 -23.44
C GLU A 137 -22.40 -20.15 -22.79
N HIS A 138 -22.77 -21.21 -22.06
CA HIS A 138 -23.81 -21.12 -21.08
C HIS A 138 -23.33 -20.07 -20.09
N ASN A 139 -23.80 -18.85 -20.27
CA ASN A 139 -23.86 -17.88 -19.21
C ASN A 139 -24.93 -18.40 -18.23
N LEU A 140 -24.65 -19.55 -17.65
CA LEU A 140 -25.17 -19.94 -16.36
C LEU A 140 -24.70 -18.80 -15.49
N GLY A 141 -25.62 -18.00 -14.98
CA GLY A 141 -25.30 -16.93 -14.06
C GLY A 141 -24.21 -17.48 -13.17
N GLU A 142 -23.07 -16.78 -13.13
CA GLU A 142 -21.78 -17.21 -12.58
C GLU A 142 -21.98 -18.19 -11.42
N VAL A 143 -22.15 -19.48 -11.71
CA VAL A 143 -21.74 -20.51 -10.80
C VAL A 143 -20.23 -20.35 -10.87
N VAL A 144 -19.71 -19.43 -10.05
CA VAL A 144 -18.35 -19.49 -9.60
C VAL A 144 -18.24 -20.89 -9.03
N VAL A 145 -17.85 -21.84 -9.87
CA VAL A 145 -17.18 -23.03 -9.38
C VAL A 145 -15.92 -22.43 -8.79
N LYS A 146 -16.03 -22.04 -7.53
CA LYS A 146 -14.88 -21.88 -6.66
C LYS A 146 -14.31 -23.29 -6.63
N SER A 147 -13.51 -23.60 -7.65
CA SER A 147 -12.52 -24.66 -7.55
C SER A 147 -11.87 -24.36 -6.22
N THR A 148 -12.09 -25.21 -5.23
CA THR A 148 -11.56 -25.00 -3.90
C THR A 148 -10.07 -25.10 -4.08
N LYS A 149 -9.43 -23.95 -4.36
CA LYS A 149 -7.97 -23.91 -4.52
C LYS A 149 -7.42 -24.47 -3.23
N ILE A 150 -6.58 -25.47 -3.32
CA ILE A 150 -5.97 -26.10 -2.15
C ILE A 150 -5.20 -25.00 -1.41
N LYS A 151 -5.61 -24.73 -0.16
CA LYS A 151 -5.04 -23.66 0.64
C LYS A 151 -3.63 -23.96 1.12
N MET A 152 -3.33 -25.24 1.39
CA MET A 152 -2.07 -25.67 1.98
C MET A 152 -1.68 -27.04 1.43
N VAL A 153 -0.41 -27.19 1.12
CA VAL A 153 0.19 -28.47 0.69
C VAL A 153 1.53 -28.65 1.40
N ASN A 154 1.76 -29.84 1.96
CA ASN A 154 3.06 -30.22 2.48
C ASN A 154 3.90 -30.84 1.36
N LYS A 155 5.09 -30.28 1.08
CA LYS A 155 6.06 -30.78 0.11
C LYS A 155 7.35 -31.12 0.85
N GLY A 156 7.47 -32.38 1.29
CA GLY A 156 8.56 -32.80 2.19
C GLY A 156 8.52 -31.96 3.47
N ASP A 157 9.62 -31.32 3.81
CA ASP A 157 9.75 -30.49 5.03
C ASP A 157 9.23 -29.05 4.85
N THR A 158 8.65 -28.74 3.68
CA THR A 158 8.14 -27.39 3.37
C THR A 158 6.63 -27.37 3.36
N ILE A 159 6.03 -26.45 4.11
CA ILE A 159 4.62 -26.14 4.05
C ILE A 159 4.43 -25.03 3.00
N VAL A 160 3.58 -25.26 2.02
CA VAL A 160 3.27 -24.29 0.96
C VAL A 160 1.83 -23.86 1.09
N PHE A 161 1.61 -22.57 1.31
CA PHE A 161 0.29 -21.95 1.30
C PHE A 161 0.07 -21.21 -0.04
N ASN A 162 -1.03 -21.49 -0.71
CA ASN A 162 -1.41 -20.80 -1.94
C ASN A 162 -2.17 -19.52 -1.59
N ALA A 163 -1.56 -18.34 -1.79
CA ALA A 163 -2.16 -17.05 -1.46
C ALA A 163 -3.49 -16.80 -2.19
N GLU A 164 -3.63 -17.29 -3.43
CA GLU A 164 -4.85 -17.12 -4.21
C GLU A 164 -6.05 -17.95 -3.72
N ALA A 165 -5.83 -18.88 -2.81
CA ALA A 165 -6.89 -19.69 -2.21
C ALA A 165 -7.62 -18.97 -1.07
N PHE A 166 -7.18 -17.77 -0.69
CA PHE A 166 -7.75 -16.97 0.39
C PHE A 166 -8.47 -15.76 -0.20
N ASN A 167 -9.75 -15.62 0.14
CA ASN A 167 -10.55 -14.46 -0.26
C ASN A 167 -10.31 -13.32 0.73
N LEU A 168 -9.56 -12.32 0.30
CA LEU A 168 -9.30 -11.12 1.07
C LEU A 168 -9.93 -9.91 0.38
N PRO A 169 -10.41 -8.91 1.13
CA PRO A 169 -10.87 -7.65 0.56
C PRO A 169 -9.78 -6.99 -0.28
N GLU A 170 -10.20 -6.25 -1.30
CA GLU A 170 -9.29 -5.46 -2.13
C GLU A 170 -8.50 -4.46 -1.26
N GLY A 171 -7.21 -4.30 -1.51
CA GLY A 171 -6.34 -3.45 -0.68
C GLY A 171 -5.80 -4.10 0.60
N SER A 172 -6.15 -5.37 0.89
CA SER A 172 -5.56 -6.08 2.02
C SER A 172 -4.05 -6.28 1.85
N MET A 173 -3.32 -6.18 2.95
CA MET A 173 -1.87 -6.41 2.98
C MET A 173 -1.56 -7.86 3.39
N LEU A 174 -0.29 -8.20 3.38
CA LEU A 174 0.21 -9.53 3.70
C LEU A 174 -0.16 -9.97 5.13
N ASP A 175 -0.27 -9.05 6.08
CA ASP A 175 -0.70 -9.33 7.46
C ASP A 175 -2.08 -9.99 7.50
N ALA A 176 -3.03 -9.48 6.71
CA ALA A 176 -4.38 -10.05 6.61
C ALA A 176 -4.36 -11.47 6.02
N LEU A 177 -3.47 -11.72 5.05
CA LEU A 177 -3.27 -13.06 4.48
C LEU A 177 -2.71 -14.02 5.52
N ILE A 178 -1.65 -13.63 6.23
CA ILE A 178 -0.99 -14.48 7.23
C ILE A 178 -1.97 -14.87 8.35
N ARG A 179 -2.83 -13.96 8.79
CA ARG A 179 -3.86 -14.25 9.81
C ARG A 179 -4.90 -15.29 9.37
N GLN A 180 -5.08 -15.49 8.07
CA GLN A 180 -6.00 -16.49 7.52
C GLN A 180 -5.34 -17.84 7.21
N LEU A 181 -4.02 -17.94 7.31
CA LEU A 181 -3.32 -19.21 7.05
C LEU A 181 -3.67 -20.26 8.11
N PRO A 182 -3.96 -21.51 7.72
CA PRO A 182 -4.20 -22.60 8.66
C PRO A 182 -3.00 -22.79 9.60
N GLY A 183 -3.24 -22.82 10.90
CA GLY A 183 -2.20 -23.01 11.92
C GLY A 183 -1.31 -21.78 12.16
N ALA A 184 -1.58 -20.65 11.52
CA ALA A 184 -0.85 -19.41 11.74
C ALA A 184 -1.50 -18.55 12.84
N THR A 185 -0.66 -17.95 13.67
CA THR A 185 -1.06 -16.89 14.61
C THR A 185 -0.04 -15.78 14.54
N MET A 186 -0.48 -14.54 14.77
CA MET A 186 0.39 -13.37 14.78
C MET A 186 0.03 -12.48 15.96
N ASN A 187 1.02 -12.09 16.75
CA ASN A 187 0.84 -11.19 17.89
C ASN A 187 0.87 -9.70 17.45
N SER A 188 0.60 -8.80 18.41
CA SER A 188 0.63 -7.34 18.18
C SER A 188 2.01 -6.80 17.77
N ASN A 189 3.09 -7.52 18.10
CA ASN A 189 4.45 -7.14 17.75
C ASN A 189 4.83 -7.58 16.31
N GLY A 190 3.91 -8.25 15.57
CA GLY A 190 4.18 -8.79 14.24
C GLY A 190 5.00 -10.07 14.24
N GLU A 191 5.13 -10.75 15.40
CA GLU A 191 5.74 -12.07 15.47
C GLU A 191 4.74 -13.12 15.00
N ILE A 192 5.18 -13.97 14.09
CA ILE A 192 4.37 -14.98 13.42
C ILE A 192 4.72 -16.36 13.98
N PHE A 193 3.69 -17.14 14.27
CA PHE A 193 3.82 -18.52 14.70
C PHE A 193 3.08 -19.42 13.72
N ILE A 194 3.70 -20.49 13.28
CA ILE A 194 3.09 -21.54 12.44
C ILE A 194 3.10 -22.83 13.23
N ASN A 195 1.92 -23.41 13.44
CA ASN A 195 1.73 -24.62 14.26
C ASN A 195 2.37 -24.50 15.66
N GLY A 196 2.26 -23.31 16.27
CA GLY A 196 2.81 -23.02 17.60
C GLY A 196 4.32 -22.74 17.64
N ARG A 197 5.04 -22.86 16.53
CA ARG A 197 6.45 -22.52 16.44
C ARG A 197 6.65 -21.12 15.86
N LYS A 198 7.42 -20.28 16.55
CA LYS A 198 7.76 -18.92 16.09
C LYS A 198 8.63 -18.98 14.84
N LEU A 199 8.33 -18.12 13.86
CA LEU A 199 9.21 -17.85 12.72
C LEU A 199 10.35 -16.94 13.16
N ASP A 200 11.56 -17.25 12.71
CA ASP A 200 12.75 -16.46 12.99
C ASP A 200 12.76 -15.19 12.11
N TYR A 201 12.49 -15.33 10.80
CA TYR A 201 12.37 -14.19 9.88
C TYR A 201 11.60 -14.55 8.61
N LEU A 202 11.28 -13.49 7.81
CA LEU A 202 10.65 -13.58 6.50
C LEU A 202 11.67 -13.33 5.40
N THR A 203 11.49 -14.01 4.26
CA THR A 203 12.22 -13.72 3.03
C THR A 203 11.26 -13.34 1.91
N LEU A 204 11.72 -12.57 0.96
CA LEU A 204 10.98 -12.20 -0.24
C LEU A 204 11.70 -12.78 -1.46
N ASN A 205 11.06 -13.73 -2.16
CA ASN A 205 11.67 -14.48 -3.26
C ASN A 205 13.05 -15.08 -2.87
N GLY A 206 13.13 -15.69 -1.69
CA GLY A 206 14.33 -16.35 -1.16
C GLY A 206 15.38 -15.43 -0.53
N LYS A 207 15.17 -14.11 -0.53
CA LYS A 207 16.13 -13.13 0.00
C LYS A 207 15.65 -12.52 1.32
N ASP A 208 16.54 -12.50 2.31
CA ASP A 208 16.33 -11.74 3.54
C ASP A 208 16.65 -10.28 3.29
N PHE A 209 15.60 -9.49 3.18
CA PHE A 209 15.71 -8.08 2.83
C PHE A 209 15.50 -7.16 4.04
N PHE A 210 14.63 -7.56 4.96
CA PHE A 210 14.24 -6.70 6.08
C PHE A 210 15.01 -7.00 7.38
N LYS A 211 15.95 -7.95 7.35
CA LYS A 211 16.81 -8.34 8.50
C LYS A 211 16.06 -8.48 9.83
N GLY A 212 14.95 -9.25 9.78
CA GLY A 212 14.12 -9.51 10.96
C GLY A 212 13.07 -8.43 11.26
N ASN A 213 13.00 -7.34 10.47
CA ASN A 213 11.89 -6.40 10.58
C ASN A 213 10.67 -6.91 9.78
N ASN A 214 10.14 -8.04 10.20
CA ASN A 214 9.02 -8.71 9.54
C ASN A 214 7.81 -7.79 9.40
N LYS A 215 7.55 -6.96 10.42
CA LYS A 215 6.39 -6.07 10.49
C LYS A 215 6.35 -5.09 9.33
N GLN A 216 7.50 -4.55 8.92
CA GLN A 216 7.59 -3.64 7.80
C GLN A 216 7.17 -4.29 6.47
N LEU A 217 7.51 -5.56 6.27
CA LEU A 217 7.11 -6.31 5.07
C LEU A 217 5.61 -6.66 5.10
N ILE A 218 5.14 -7.26 6.20
CA ILE A 218 3.77 -7.78 6.29
C ILE A 218 2.70 -6.69 6.23
N GLU A 219 3.01 -5.48 6.71
CA GLU A 219 2.06 -4.37 6.73
C GLU A 219 2.06 -3.52 5.44
N ASN A 220 3.05 -3.71 4.55
CA ASN A 220 3.17 -2.89 3.35
C ASN A 220 3.13 -3.67 2.03
N LEU A 221 3.30 -4.99 2.05
CA LEU A 221 3.20 -5.81 0.85
C LEU A 221 1.73 -6.16 0.56
N PRO A 222 1.15 -5.70 -0.58
CA PRO A 222 -0.22 -6.03 -0.93
C PRO A 222 -0.38 -7.54 -1.19
N ASN A 223 -1.43 -8.16 -0.64
CA ASN A 223 -1.68 -9.59 -0.76
C ASN A 223 -1.81 -10.06 -2.21
N TYR A 224 -2.38 -9.23 -3.09
CA TYR A 224 -2.59 -9.57 -4.51
C TYR A 224 -1.29 -9.80 -5.29
N THR A 225 -0.15 -9.31 -4.76
CA THR A 225 1.18 -9.52 -5.36
C THR A 225 1.74 -10.90 -5.04
N VAL A 226 1.25 -11.53 -3.98
CA VAL A 226 1.76 -12.79 -3.45
C VAL A 226 1.15 -13.97 -4.22
N LYS A 227 1.99 -14.93 -4.57
CA LYS A 227 1.61 -16.20 -5.19
C LYS A 227 1.49 -17.30 -4.13
N ASP A 228 2.60 -17.58 -3.46
CA ASP A 228 2.74 -18.65 -2.48
C ASP A 228 3.52 -18.16 -1.25
N LEU A 229 3.23 -18.75 -0.08
CA LEU A 229 4.05 -18.61 1.10
C LEU A 229 4.62 -19.98 1.44
N LYS A 230 5.94 -20.10 1.57
CA LYS A 230 6.64 -21.34 1.84
C LYS A 230 7.27 -21.28 3.22
N VAL A 231 6.94 -22.20 4.08
CA VAL A 231 7.51 -22.31 5.44
C VAL A 231 8.38 -23.53 5.52
N PHE A 232 9.64 -23.34 5.88
CA PHE A 232 10.64 -24.40 5.93
C PHE A 232 11.79 -24.06 6.89
N GLU A 233 12.60 -25.05 7.20
CA GLU A 233 13.85 -24.88 7.95
C GLU A 233 15.00 -24.55 7.00
N LYS A 234 15.73 -23.49 7.28
CA LYS A 234 16.89 -23.03 6.53
C LYS A 234 18.13 -23.07 7.42
N SER A 235 19.22 -23.64 6.92
CA SER A 235 20.50 -23.58 7.63
C SER A 235 20.93 -22.15 7.84
N THR A 236 21.45 -21.83 9.03
CA THR A 236 21.96 -20.48 9.37
C THR A 236 23.07 -20.09 8.41
N GLU A 237 23.32 -18.80 8.29
CA GLU A 237 24.38 -18.30 7.41
C GLU A 237 25.76 -18.86 7.76
N LYS A 238 26.02 -19.06 9.06
CA LYS A 238 27.24 -19.67 9.56
C LYS A 238 27.35 -21.15 9.17
N SER A 239 26.26 -21.91 9.31
CA SER A 239 26.20 -23.31 8.88
C SER A 239 26.40 -23.45 7.38
N GLN A 240 25.77 -22.57 6.58
CA GLN A 240 25.96 -22.52 5.12
C GLN A 240 27.41 -22.19 4.74
N ALA A 241 28.06 -21.28 5.48
CA ALA A 241 29.45 -20.94 5.25
C ALA A 241 30.41 -22.10 5.58
N MET A 242 30.09 -22.88 6.59
CA MET A 242 30.91 -24.04 7.00
C MET A 242 30.59 -25.31 6.21
N GLY A 243 29.51 -25.34 5.44
CA GLY A 243 29.06 -26.54 4.72
C GLY A 243 28.47 -27.64 5.58
N ILE A 244 28.30 -27.38 6.88
CA ILE A 244 27.74 -28.33 7.88
C ILE A 244 26.81 -27.54 8.81
N ASP A 245 25.76 -28.17 9.30
CA ASP A 245 24.85 -27.55 10.26
C ASP A 245 25.51 -27.50 11.65
N VAL A 246 26.08 -26.35 11.99
CA VAL A 246 26.73 -26.09 13.29
C VAL A 246 25.82 -25.43 14.32
N GLU A 247 24.69 -24.93 13.87
CA GLU A 247 23.67 -24.25 14.68
C GLU A 247 22.28 -24.78 14.32
N LYS A 248 21.30 -24.53 15.22
CA LYS A 248 19.90 -24.86 14.94
C LYS A 248 19.45 -24.10 13.68
N LYS A 249 18.76 -24.80 12.78
CA LYS A 249 18.19 -24.20 11.57
C LYS A 249 17.16 -23.15 11.92
N ASP A 250 17.16 -22.07 11.14
CA ASP A 250 16.14 -21.01 11.22
C ASP A 250 14.83 -21.50 10.62
N TYR A 251 13.71 -21.18 11.27
CA TYR A 251 12.38 -21.46 10.76
C TYR A 251 11.86 -20.24 10.00
N VAL A 252 11.79 -20.34 8.69
CA VAL A 252 11.65 -19.20 7.78
C VAL A 252 10.36 -19.31 6.97
N MET A 253 9.69 -18.19 6.72
CA MET A 253 8.62 -18.07 5.73
C MET A 253 9.12 -17.26 4.53
N ASP A 254 9.14 -17.88 3.36
CA ASP A 254 9.48 -17.24 2.10
C ASP A 254 8.22 -16.84 1.34
N ILE A 255 8.10 -15.54 1.06
CA ILE A 255 7.01 -14.94 0.31
C ILE A 255 7.39 -14.93 -1.15
N GLN A 256 6.69 -15.74 -1.95
CA GLN A 256 6.88 -15.82 -3.39
C GLN A 256 5.92 -14.87 -4.10
N LEU A 257 6.44 -13.98 -4.92
CA LEU A 257 5.62 -13.05 -5.71
C LEU A 257 5.16 -13.70 -7.02
N LYS A 258 4.04 -13.21 -7.54
CA LYS A 258 3.61 -13.54 -8.91
C LYS A 258 4.61 -12.94 -9.91
N LYS A 259 4.85 -13.62 -11.03
CA LYS A 259 5.83 -13.20 -12.05
C LYS A 259 5.67 -11.75 -12.52
N GLN A 260 4.43 -11.30 -12.67
CA GLN A 260 4.12 -9.92 -13.07
C GLN A 260 4.56 -8.86 -12.04
N TYR A 261 4.76 -9.26 -10.77
CA TYR A 261 5.18 -8.38 -9.68
C TYR A 261 6.63 -8.63 -9.24
N GLU A 262 7.41 -9.46 -9.93
CA GLU A 262 8.84 -9.69 -9.64
C GLU A 262 9.71 -8.45 -9.88
N LYS A 263 9.22 -7.49 -10.68
CA LYS A 263 9.83 -6.18 -10.90
C LYS A 263 8.75 -5.14 -10.65
N ASN A 264 8.75 -4.52 -9.47
CA ASN A 264 7.69 -3.59 -9.13
C ASN A 264 8.17 -2.51 -8.15
N PHE A 265 7.36 -1.46 -8.05
CA PHE A 265 7.48 -0.42 -7.04
C PHE A 265 6.19 -0.38 -6.22
N ILE A 266 6.35 -0.33 -4.90
CA ILE A 266 5.25 -0.15 -3.94
C ILE A 266 5.58 1.08 -3.11
N GLY A 267 4.62 1.98 -2.94
CA GLY A 267 4.80 3.17 -2.13
C GLY A 267 3.56 3.49 -1.31
N ASN A 268 3.80 3.90 -0.06
CA ASN A 268 2.77 4.37 0.85
C ASN A 268 3.17 5.74 1.38
N ALA A 269 2.22 6.67 1.46
CA ALA A 269 2.43 8.00 2.02
C ALA A 269 1.23 8.35 2.90
N ASP A 270 1.50 8.62 4.18
CA ASP A 270 0.53 9.10 5.14
C ASP A 270 0.92 10.53 5.53
N ILE A 271 0.04 11.49 5.29
CA ILE A 271 0.26 12.90 5.61
C ILE A 271 -0.88 13.38 6.47
N ALA A 272 -0.57 13.92 7.64
CA ALA A 272 -1.55 14.47 8.54
C ALA A 272 -1.10 15.81 9.11
N GLY A 273 -2.05 16.71 9.29
CA GLY A 273 -1.89 17.98 9.97
C GLY A 273 -2.95 18.15 11.05
N GLY A 274 -2.65 18.91 12.09
CA GLY A 274 -3.55 19.14 13.21
C GLY A 274 -3.42 20.54 13.80
N THR A 275 -4.29 20.85 14.75
CA THR A 275 -4.21 22.08 15.55
C THR A 275 -2.89 22.15 16.34
N ASN A 276 -2.50 23.32 16.82
CA ASN A 276 -1.28 23.55 17.60
C ASN A 276 0.00 23.10 16.85
N SER A 277 0.07 23.32 15.54
CA SER A 277 1.23 22.96 14.70
C SER A 277 1.59 21.46 14.76
N ARG A 278 0.59 20.59 14.94
CA ARG A 278 0.79 19.14 14.89
C ARG A 278 0.89 18.67 13.44
N TYR A 279 1.84 17.79 13.21
CA TYR A 279 2.06 17.20 11.89
C TYR A 279 2.56 15.76 12.00
N ALA A 280 2.23 14.96 10.99
CA ALA A 280 2.81 13.65 10.79
C ALA A 280 2.99 13.38 9.30
N LEU A 281 4.16 12.90 8.92
CA LEU A 281 4.52 12.45 7.58
C LEU A 281 5.17 11.09 7.70
N LYS A 282 4.57 10.08 7.08
CA LYS A 282 5.17 8.75 6.94
C LYS A 282 5.29 8.44 5.48
N LEU A 283 6.46 8.03 5.06
CA LEU A 283 6.73 7.61 3.69
C LEU A 283 7.36 6.24 3.72
N PHE A 284 6.90 5.38 2.84
CA PHE A 284 7.50 4.09 2.57
C PHE A 284 7.57 3.87 1.07
N GLY A 285 8.69 3.43 0.57
CA GLY A 285 8.90 3.04 -0.81
C GLY A 285 9.68 1.72 -0.87
N LEU A 286 9.20 0.79 -1.64
CA LEU A 286 9.84 -0.50 -1.91
C LEU A 286 9.96 -0.69 -3.41
N TYR A 287 11.17 -0.75 -3.92
CA TYR A 287 11.49 -1.16 -5.29
C TYR A 287 12.20 -2.51 -5.24
N PHE A 288 11.72 -3.44 -6.03
CA PHE A 288 12.34 -4.76 -6.09
C PHE A 288 12.38 -5.33 -7.50
N THR A 289 13.47 -6.04 -7.74
CA THR A 289 13.73 -6.85 -8.92
C THR A 289 14.35 -8.17 -8.45
N PRO A 290 14.50 -9.18 -9.30
CA PRO A 290 15.19 -10.42 -8.91
C PRO A 290 16.61 -10.23 -8.38
N ARG A 291 17.28 -9.11 -8.71
CA ARG A 291 18.67 -8.84 -8.31
C ARG A 291 18.81 -7.74 -7.27
N ILE A 292 17.97 -6.74 -7.32
CA ILE A 292 18.07 -5.53 -6.52
C ILE A 292 16.76 -5.32 -5.79
N GLN A 293 16.84 -5.11 -4.49
CA GLN A 293 15.73 -4.72 -3.64
C GLN A 293 16.14 -3.49 -2.85
N VAL A 294 15.34 -2.45 -2.91
CA VAL A 294 15.58 -1.18 -2.22
C VAL A 294 14.32 -0.80 -1.47
N SER A 295 14.40 -0.57 -0.16
CA SER A 295 13.33 0.12 0.55
C SER A 295 13.83 1.42 1.17
N THR A 296 13.01 2.44 1.07
CA THR A 296 13.23 3.73 1.72
C THR A 296 12.07 4.02 2.63
N PHE A 297 12.34 4.68 3.74
CA PHE A 297 11.31 5.07 4.66
C PHE A 297 11.62 6.39 5.37
N ALA A 298 10.57 7.11 5.72
CA ALA A 298 10.67 8.29 6.57
C ALA A 298 9.49 8.33 7.55
N ASN A 299 9.77 8.75 8.81
CA ASN A 299 8.76 9.10 9.79
C ASN A 299 9.15 10.44 10.42
N ILE A 300 8.37 11.48 10.10
CA ILE A 300 8.63 12.85 10.56
C ILE A 300 7.34 13.34 11.23
N ASN A 301 7.35 13.44 12.55
CA ASN A 301 6.15 13.84 13.31
C ASN A 301 6.46 14.50 14.64
N ASN A 302 5.44 15.17 15.20
CA ASN A 302 5.43 15.71 16.56
C ASN A 302 4.17 15.32 17.36
N VAL A 303 3.59 14.16 17.02
CA VAL A 303 2.37 13.61 17.63
C VAL A 303 2.63 12.36 18.48
N ASN A 304 3.87 12.17 18.93
CA ASN A 304 4.31 11.02 19.71
C ASN A 304 4.15 9.67 18.99
N GLU A 305 4.18 9.69 17.66
CA GLU A 305 4.09 8.48 16.84
C GLU A 305 5.47 7.83 16.74
N ASP A 306 5.63 6.66 17.31
CA ASP A 306 6.91 5.93 17.37
C ASP A 306 6.97 4.71 16.43
N ARG A 307 5.83 4.35 15.82
CA ARG A 307 5.80 3.21 14.90
C ARG A 307 6.81 3.41 13.78
N LYS A 308 7.52 2.34 13.46
CA LYS A 308 8.45 2.37 12.34
C LYS A 308 7.71 2.71 11.06
N PRO A 309 8.33 3.44 10.14
CA PRO A 309 7.72 3.74 8.85
C PRO A 309 7.27 2.46 8.15
N GLY A 310 6.05 2.50 7.65
CA GLY A 310 5.41 1.35 7.04
C GLY A 310 4.72 0.40 8.02
N GLU A 311 4.85 0.58 9.31
CA GLU A 311 4.07 -0.17 10.30
C GLU A 311 2.69 0.46 10.47
N LYS A 312 1.66 -0.34 10.29
CA LYS A 312 0.28 -0.06 10.70
C LYS A 312 0.08 -0.52 12.13
N GLY A 313 -1.08 -0.40 12.63
CA GLY A 313 -1.49 -0.88 13.96
C GLY A 313 -2.38 0.14 14.64
N ASP A 314 -3.03 -0.26 15.70
CA ASP A 314 -3.92 0.59 16.45
C ASP A 314 -3.12 1.63 17.22
N TRP A 315 -3.55 2.88 17.12
CA TRP A 315 -3.05 3.94 17.98
C TRP A 315 -3.65 3.76 19.38
N ASP A 316 -2.78 3.58 20.38
CA ASP A 316 -3.18 3.38 21.76
C ASP A 316 -2.69 4.57 22.61
N PRO A 317 -3.58 5.48 23.00
CA PRO A 317 -3.20 6.66 23.78
C PRO A 317 -2.62 6.30 25.14
N THR A 318 -2.88 5.10 25.67
CA THR A 318 -2.34 4.68 26.99
C THR A 318 -0.86 4.30 26.92
N LYS A 319 -0.37 3.99 25.72
CA LYS A 319 1.04 3.62 25.45
C LYS A 319 1.89 4.79 24.97
N LEU A 320 1.33 6.00 24.86
CA LEU A 320 2.08 7.16 24.42
C LEU A 320 3.19 7.51 25.44
N PRO A 321 4.38 7.91 24.98
CA PRO A 321 5.43 8.40 25.84
C PRO A 321 4.97 9.68 26.56
N LYS A 322 5.49 9.89 27.77
CA LYS A 322 5.23 11.12 28.53
C LYS A 322 5.87 12.32 27.83
N GLY A 323 5.16 13.44 27.81
CA GLY A 323 5.62 14.67 27.18
C GLY A 323 5.36 14.68 25.66
N GLN A 324 5.97 15.65 25.00
CA GLN A 324 5.90 15.82 23.54
C GLN A 324 7.17 15.28 22.90
N VAL A 325 7.02 14.32 22.01
CA VAL A 325 8.11 13.76 21.22
C VAL A 325 8.01 14.25 19.79
N THR A 326 9.07 14.90 19.31
CA THR A 326 9.29 15.20 17.91
C THR A 326 10.30 14.20 17.36
N ARG A 327 9.89 13.45 16.36
CA ARG A 327 10.70 12.41 15.70
C ARG A 327 10.93 12.78 14.25
N LYS A 328 12.15 12.58 13.78
CA LYS A 328 12.51 12.62 12.35
C LYS A 328 13.41 11.43 12.09
N THR A 329 12.90 10.43 11.43
CA THR A 329 13.66 9.22 11.09
C THR A 329 13.62 9.02 9.58
N ILE A 330 14.76 8.74 8.97
CA ILE A 330 14.88 8.40 7.56
C ILE A 330 15.80 7.18 7.48
N GLY A 331 15.45 6.23 6.63
CA GLY A 331 16.27 5.04 6.44
C GLY A 331 16.20 4.48 5.03
N LEU A 332 17.18 3.65 4.73
CA LEU A 332 17.38 2.96 3.46
C LEU A 332 17.82 1.53 3.75
N ASN A 333 17.18 0.57 3.10
CA ASN A 333 17.67 -0.79 3.02
C ASN A 333 17.92 -1.13 1.54
N LEU A 334 19.05 -1.77 1.26
CA LEU A 334 19.44 -2.22 -0.06
C LEU A 334 19.91 -3.67 0.03
N ALA A 335 19.34 -4.54 -0.78
CA ALA A 335 19.88 -5.87 -1.00
C ALA A 335 20.13 -6.06 -2.49
N ASN A 336 21.32 -6.53 -2.83
CA ASN A 336 21.65 -6.86 -4.20
C ASN A 336 22.34 -8.22 -4.30
N SER A 337 22.23 -8.84 -5.46
CA SER A 337 22.90 -10.11 -5.75
C SER A 337 23.20 -10.21 -7.23
N ASN A 338 24.29 -10.94 -7.57
CA ASN A 338 24.58 -11.29 -8.96
C ASN A 338 23.61 -12.38 -9.46
N GLU A 339 23.61 -12.69 -10.76
CA GLU A 339 22.72 -13.69 -11.39
C GLU A 339 22.81 -15.08 -10.75
N LYS A 340 24.00 -15.49 -10.34
CA LYS A 340 24.28 -16.81 -9.76
C LYS A 340 24.10 -16.84 -8.24
N ASN A 341 23.69 -15.73 -7.61
CA ASN A 341 23.61 -15.55 -6.15
C ASN A 341 24.93 -15.90 -5.42
N THR A 342 26.05 -15.82 -6.12
CA THR A 342 27.38 -16.06 -5.54
C THR A 342 28.01 -14.83 -4.92
N VAL A 343 27.48 -13.64 -5.19
CA VAL A 343 27.87 -12.38 -4.57
C VAL A 343 26.59 -11.71 -4.09
N ASN A 344 26.52 -11.44 -2.81
CA ASN A 344 25.37 -10.80 -2.17
C ASN A 344 25.86 -9.66 -1.28
N ASN A 345 25.14 -8.56 -1.30
CA ASN A 345 25.32 -7.44 -0.39
C ASN A 345 23.98 -7.04 0.22
N SER A 346 23.99 -6.69 1.50
CA SER A 346 22.81 -6.23 2.21
C SER A 346 23.20 -5.09 3.13
N LEU A 347 22.80 -3.89 2.75
CA LEU A 347 23.01 -2.64 3.48
C LEU A 347 21.71 -2.18 4.14
N SER A 348 21.77 -1.82 5.40
CA SER A 348 20.71 -1.13 6.13
C SER A 348 21.29 0.09 6.82
N THR A 349 20.72 1.24 6.58
CA THR A 349 21.15 2.48 7.24
C THR A 349 19.97 3.34 7.63
N SER A 350 20.08 3.98 8.79
CA SER A 350 19.07 4.93 9.26
C SER A 350 19.68 6.08 10.02
N VAL A 351 18.99 7.21 10.01
CA VAL A 351 19.28 8.35 10.86
C VAL A 351 18.00 8.80 11.55
N SER A 352 18.11 9.00 12.86
CA SER A 352 16.99 9.44 13.71
C SER A 352 17.38 10.64 14.52
N TRP A 353 16.55 11.67 14.50
CA TRP A 353 16.60 12.82 15.40
C TRP A 353 15.35 12.81 16.25
N LEU A 354 15.52 12.66 17.55
CA LEU A 354 14.45 12.70 18.54
C LEU A 354 14.62 13.92 19.44
N SER A 355 13.53 14.62 19.69
CA SER A 355 13.49 15.68 20.70
C SER A 355 12.27 15.44 21.58
N THR A 356 12.49 15.17 22.86
CA THR A 356 11.44 14.96 23.85
C THR A 356 11.42 16.16 24.79
N HIS A 357 10.26 16.79 24.91
CA HIS A 357 10.01 17.84 25.86
C HIS A 357 8.97 17.35 26.86
N ASN A 358 9.33 17.34 28.15
CA ASN A 358 8.48 16.84 29.22
C ASN A 358 8.45 17.81 30.39
N ILE A 359 7.26 18.14 30.82
CA ILE A 359 7.03 18.93 32.06
C ILE A 359 6.26 18.06 33.04
N THR A 360 6.83 17.83 34.20
CA THR A 360 6.20 17.03 35.25
C THR A 360 5.89 17.92 36.44
N HIS A 361 4.63 17.96 36.82
CA HIS A 361 4.15 18.61 38.01
C HIS A 361 3.93 17.56 39.10
N THR A 362 4.49 17.77 40.27
CA THR A 362 4.30 16.88 41.42
C THR A 362 3.72 17.68 42.58
N ALA A 363 2.63 17.17 43.13
CA ALA A 363 2.07 17.60 44.39
C ALA A 363 2.04 16.37 45.30
N ALA A 364 2.74 16.44 46.43
CA ALA A 364 2.82 15.34 47.37
C ALA A 364 2.56 15.85 48.79
N GLU A 365 1.94 15.04 49.61
CA GLU A 365 1.75 15.23 51.03
C GLU A 365 2.48 14.12 51.76
N SER A 366 3.30 14.50 52.75
CA SER A 366 4.02 13.56 53.62
C SER A 366 3.39 13.59 55.01
N PHE A 367 2.85 12.45 55.43
CA PHE A 367 2.21 12.28 56.72
C PHE A 367 3.29 11.96 57.76
N LEU A 368 3.48 12.88 58.75
CA LEU A 368 4.53 12.79 59.74
C LEU A 368 4.01 12.30 61.10
N GLY A 369 2.89 11.64 61.14
CA GLY A 369 2.27 11.11 62.38
C GLY A 369 1.71 12.22 63.27
N THR A 370 2.31 12.45 64.46
CA THR A 370 1.87 13.50 65.37
C THR A 370 2.37 14.90 65.03
N ALA A 371 3.26 15.03 64.07
CA ALA A 371 3.75 16.29 63.51
C ALA A 371 2.85 16.84 62.41
N ASN A 372 3.01 18.12 62.08
CA ASN A 372 2.31 18.72 60.93
C ASN A 372 2.76 18.03 59.61
N ASN A 373 1.80 17.78 58.73
CA ASN A 373 2.11 17.25 57.42
C ASN A 373 2.97 18.22 56.60
N ASN A 374 3.81 17.68 55.73
CA ASN A 374 4.57 18.47 54.78
C ASN A 374 3.96 18.35 53.39
N PHE A 375 3.79 19.48 52.72
CA PHE A 375 3.26 19.60 51.39
C PHE A 375 4.39 19.96 50.40
N THR A 376 4.68 19.08 49.46
CA THR A 376 5.72 19.31 48.44
C THR A 376 5.08 19.70 47.12
N ARG A 377 5.60 20.75 46.50
CA ARG A 377 5.30 21.11 45.13
C ARG A 377 6.58 21.10 44.33
N ARG A 378 6.55 20.47 43.14
CA ARG A 378 7.73 20.33 42.31
C ARG A 378 7.35 20.44 40.84
N ILE A 379 8.16 21.15 40.06
CA ILE A 379 8.13 21.17 38.60
C ILE A 379 9.50 20.74 38.11
N ASN A 380 9.47 19.69 37.29
CA ASN A 380 10.62 19.27 36.52
C ASN A 380 10.32 19.52 35.03
N ASN A 381 11.13 20.33 34.38
CA ASN A 381 11.07 20.58 32.94
C ASN A 381 12.34 20.01 32.31
N SER A 382 12.18 19.06 31.41
CA SER A 382 13.30 18.40 30.74
C SER A 382 13.14 18.41 29.22
N THR A 383 14.24 18.65 28.55
CA THR A 383 14.35 18.54 27.08
C THR A 383 15.49 17.61 26.75
N THR A 384 15.17 16.49 26.14
CA THR A 384 16.15 15.49 25.68
C THR A 384 16.23 15.53 24.17
N LYS A 385 17.43 15.65 23.63
CA LYS A 385 17.70 15.53 22.19
C LYS A 385 18.60 14.33 21.97
N ASN A 386 18.19 13.46 21.07
CA ASN A 386 18.95 12.28 20.69
C ASN A 386 19.13 12.21 19.18
N THR A 387 20.35 12.00 18.71
CA THR A 387 20.69 11.79 17.31
C THR A 387 21.37 10.44 17.18
N ILE A 388 20.77 9.54 16.42
CA ILE A 388 21.22 8.17 16.25
C ILE A 388 21.49 7.95 14.76
N TYR A 389 22.69 7.47 14.42
CA TYR A 389 23.02 6.98 13.09
C TYR A 389 23.35 5.50 13.19
N GLU A 390 22.68 4.70 12.38
CA GLU A 390 22.89 3.27 12.30
C GLU A 390 23.25 2.90 10.87
N LEU A 391 24.27 2.07 10.72
CA LEU A 391 24.66 1.47 9.45
C LEU A 391 25.06 0.03 9.71
N ASN A 392 24.45 -0.88 8.99
CA ASN A 392 24.78 -2.31 8.96
C ASN A 392 24.96 -2.71 7.51
N ASP A 393 26.11 -3.21 7.18
CA ASP A 393 26.39 -3.75 5.85
C ASP A 393 26.96 -5.16 5.95
N MET A 394 26.46 -6.04 5.13
CA MET A 394 26.93 -7.41 5.03
C MET A 394 27.20 -7.75 3.57
N PHE A 395 28.44 -8.04 3.28
CA PHE A 395 28.92 -8.44 1.97
C PHE A 395 29.34 -9.91 2.02
N ARG A 396 28.86 -10.73 1.09
CA ARG A 396 29.17 -12.15 0.99
C ARG A 396 29.58 -12.52 -0.43
N VAL A 397 30.64 -13.29 -0.53
CA VAL A 397 31.05 -14.00 -1.75
C VAL A 397 31.10 -15.49 -1.46
N ASN A 398 30.39 -16.27 -2.28
CA ASN A 398 30.38 -17.72 -2.23
C ASN A 398 30.65 -18.27 -3.63
N LYS A 399 31.92 -18.48 -3.92
CA LYS A 399 32.43 -19.07 -5.17
C LYS A 399 33.26 -20.31 -4.83
N SER A 400 34.44 -20.45 -5.43
CA SER A 400 35.43 -21.41 -5.03
C SER A 400 36.05 -21.15 -3.64
N TYR A 401 35.83 -19.94 -3.14
CA TYR A 401 36.18 -19.48 -1.79
C TYR A 401 34.96 -18.76 -1.18
N GLN A 402 34.92 -18.74 0.13
CA GLN A 402 33.87 -18.04 0.89
C GLN A 402 34.48 -16.83 1.58
N LEU A 403 33.88 -15.68 1.38
CA LEU A 403 34.24 -14.43 2.06
C LEU A 403 32.96 -13.81 2.63
N MET A 404 33.00 -13.45 3.89
CA MET A 404 31.97 -12.67 4.55
C MET A 404 32.61 -11.45 5.21
N ALA A 405 32.14 -10.26 4.88
CA ALA A 405 32.52 -9.03 5.54
C ALA A 405 31.27 -8.39 6.13
N MET A 406 31.38 -7.92 7.38
CA MET A 406 30.31 -7.24 8.10
C MET A 406 30.83 -5.93 8.64
N LEU A 407 30.07 -4.87 8.43
CA LEU A 407 30.34 -3.54 8.98
C LEU A 407 29.15 -3.11 9.80
N TRP A 408 29.41 -2.77 11.05
CA TRP A 408 28.42 -2.12 11.94
C TRP A 408 28.97 -0.78 12.37
N LEU A 409 28.14 0.22 12.25
CA LEU A 409 28.44 1.54 12.77
C LEU A 409 27.20 2.03 13.49
N ASN A 410 27.36 2.39 14.75
CA ASN A 410 26.30 2.99 15.55
C ASN A 410 26.88 4.23 16.21
N TYR A 411 26.35 5.39 15.84
CA TYR A 411 26.70 6.65 16.46
C TYR A 411 25.50 7.20 17.19
N ASN A 412 25.67 7.51 18.46
CA ASN A 412 24.65 8.09 19.32
C ASN A 412 25.17 9.38 19.98
N LYS A 413 24.42 10.47 19.78
CA LYS A 413 24.64 11.75 20.45
C LYS A 413 23.42 12.10 21.29
N PHE A 414 23.62 12.20 22.58
CA PHE A 414 22.58 12.49 23.56
C PHE A 414 22.86 13.83 24.24
N ASP A 415 21.86 14.71 24.33
CA ASP A 415 21.88 16.00 25.02
C ASP A 415 20.60 16.10 25.85
N ASN A 416 20.73 16.13 27.17
CA ASN A 416 19.62 16.31 28.08
C ASN A 416 19.82 17.57 28.89
N PHE A 417 18.85 18.45 28.84
CA PHE A 417 18.78 19.66 29.65
C PHE A 417 17.55 19.59 30.54
N SER A 418 17.72 19.75 31.83
CA SER A 418 16.61 19.75 32.79
C SER A 418 16.72 20.86 33.80
N THR A 419 15.58 21.40 34.18
CA THR A 419 15.41 22.33 35.28
C THR A 419 14.46 21.75 36.31
N ASP A 420 14.80 21.82 37.55
CA ASP A 420 14.00 21.34 38.69
C ASP A 420 13.77 22.48 39.65
N LYS A 421 12.53 22.74 39.99
CA LYS A 421 12.12 23.67 41.07
C LYS A 421 11.23 22.91 42.02
N SER A 422 11.51 22.95 43.31
CA SER A 422 10.64 22.40 44.35
C SER A 422 10.60 23.29 45.58
N ALA A 423 9.48 23.22 46.29
CA ALA A 423 9.30 23.86 47.61
C ALA A 423 8.48 22.95 48.53
N VAL A 424 8.79 22.98 49.79
CA VAL A 424 8.09 22.26 50.86
C VAL A 424 7.42 23.27 51.79
N PHE A 425 6.16 23.03 52.11
CA PHE A 425 5.30 23.89 52.92
C PHE A 425 4.76 23.13 54.13
N GLN A 426 4.49 23.84 55.25
CA GLN A 426 3.82 23.27 56.44
C GLN A 426 2.30 23.23 56.29
N THR A 427 1.74 24.09 55.46
CA THR A 427 0.30 24.15 55.16
C THR A 427 0.08 23.92 53.66
N ASP A 428 -1.06 23.34 53.31
CA ASP A 428 -1.36 23.07 51.87
C ASP A 428 -1.43 24.39 51.08
N PRO A 429 -0.51 24.61 50.12
CA PRO A 429 -0.49 25.83 49.32
C PRO A 429 -1.51 25.85 48.21
N LYS A 430 -2.46 24.91 48.16
CA LYS A 430 -3.44 24.75 47.08
C LYS A 430 -4.27 26.01 46.79
N SER A 431 -4.51 26.84 47.81
CA SER A 431 -5.21 28.11 47.70
C SER A 431 -4.45 29.17 46.89
N LEU A 432 -3.16 28.98 46.63
CA LEU A 432 -2.30 29.92 45.91
C LEU A 432 -2.32 29.70 44.37
N GLY A 433 -3.11 28.76 43.89
CA GLY A 433 -3.32 28.54 42.45
C GLY A 433 -2.57 27.34 41.85
N SER A 434 -2.06 27.52 40.64
CA SER A 434 -1.31 26.43 39.94
C SER A 434 0.04 26.16 40.61
N THR A 435 0.61 24.96 40.33
CA THR A 435 1.94 24.60 40.88
C THR A 435 3.03 25.59 40.44
N GLU A 436 2.93 26.17 39.23
CA GLU A 436 3.82 27.22 38.74
C GLU A 436 3.71 28.47 39.61
N ALA A 437 2.49 28.98 39.81
CA ALA A 437 2.24 30.19 40.62
C ALA A 437 2.70 30.00 42.06
N ILE A 438 2.44 28.83 42.65
CA ILE A 438 2.89 28.47 43.99
C ILE A 438 4.43 28.50 44.11
N LEU A 439 5.12 27.88 43.13
CA LEU A 439 6.58 27.84 43.15
C LEU A 439 7.19 29.21 42.86
N ASP A 440 6.68 29.96 41.89
CA ASP A 440 7.17 31.30 41.60
C ASP A 440 7.01 32.21 42.82
N SER A 441 5.89 32.14 43.52
CA SER A 441 5.68 32.86 44.81
C SER A 441 6.65 32.37 45.87
N ALA A 442 6.89 31.04 45.99
CA ALA A 442 7.81 30.49 46.97
C ALA A 442 9.27 30.92 46.75
N PHE A 443 9.68 31.20 45.52
CA PHE A 443 11.04 31.68 45.20
C PHE A 443 11.19 33.20 45.31
N THR A 444 10.10 33.96 45.19
CA THR A 444 10.12 35.44 45.20
C THR A 444 9.73 36.03 46.55
N VAL A 445 8.78 35.43 47.25
CA VAL A 445 8.24 35.91 48.52
C VAL A 445 8.44 34.83 49.61
N PRO A 446 8.88 35.17 50.82
CA PRO A 446 8.95 34.20 51.92
C PRO A 446 7.52 33.84 52.38
N LEU A 447 6.93 32.86 51.77
CA LEU A 447 5.72 32.20 52.24
C LEU A 447 6.05 31.22 53.36
N GLN A 448 5.03 30.60 53.98
CA GLN A 448 5.21 29.55 55.01
C GLN A 448 5.84 28.28 54.42
N ARG A 449 7.00 28.42 53.86
CA ARG A 449 7.80 27.36 53.23
C ARG A 449 8.88 26.86 54.18
N LEU A 450 9.10 25.58 54.21
CA LEU A 450 10.19 24.94 54.93
C LEU A 450 11.51 25.01 54.16
N SER A 451 11.44 24.78 52.87
CA SER A 451 12.62 24.78 52.00
C SER A 451 12.26 25.01 50.53
N THR A 452 13.22 25.49 49.76
CA THR A 452 13.16 25.60 48.31
C THR A 452 14.41 24.98 47.71
N TYR A 453 14.24 24.34 46.56
CA TYR A 453 15.32 23.75 45.81
C TYR A 453 15.17 24.10 44.32
N LYS A 454 16.24 24.58 43.71
CA LYS A 454 16.30 24.81 42.25
C LYS A 454 17.59 24.22 41.73
N SER A 455 17.51 23.42 40.69
CA SER A 455 18.67 22.91 39.96
C SER A 455 18.51 23.10 38.46
N VAL A 456 19.64 23.23 37.77
CA VAL A 456 19.76 23.22 36.33
C VAL A 456 20.85 22.22 35.96
N ASN A 457 20.46 21.17 35.28
CA ASN A 457 21.38 20.10 34.91
C ASN A 457 21.44 19.96 33.39
N ARG A 458 22.65 19.75 32.87
CA ARG A 458 22.86 19.38 31.48
C ARG A 458 23.79 18.19 31.43
N GLN A 459 23.34 17.16 30.70
CA GLN A 459 24.12 15.96 30.44
C GLN A 459 24.34 15.83 28.93
N LEU A 460 25.60 15.71 28.54
CA LEU A 460 26.03 15.46 27.17
C LEU A 460 26.75 14.13 27.13
N SER A 461 26.39 13.26 26.20
CA SER A 461 27.14 12.04 25.91
C SER A 461 27.20 11.79 24.40
N GLN A 462 28.27 11.14 23.98
CA GLN A 462 28.52 10.80 22.59
C GLN A 462 29.23 9.46 22.56
N SER A 463 28.76 8.55 21.73
CA SER A 463 29.36 7.23 21.53
C SER A 463 29.37 6.87 20.04
N LEU A 464 30.38 6.13 19.63
CA LEU A 464 30.56 5.58 18.30
C LEU A 464 30.68 4.07 18.39
#